data_feaec3cc2a9c55e83481e0609b23fef0
#
_entry.id   feaec3cc2a9c55e83481e0609b23fef0
#
_cell.length_a   1.000
_cell.length_b   1.000
_cell.length_c   1.000
_cell.angle_alpha   90.00
_cell.angle_beta   90.00
_cell.angle_gamma   90.00
#
_symmetry.space_group_name_H-M   'P 1'
#
loop_
_entity.id
_entity.type
_entity.pdbx_description
1 polymer ?
#
loop_
_entity_poly.entity_id
_entity_poly.type
_entity_poly.pdbx_seq_one_letter_code
_entity_poly.pdbx_strand_id
1 'polypeptide(L)'
;MPRRVAPFDYQHAVKQGHQLPVLRYLNVDRFVHRPLGALVVRAVYPTRISPNQITYASFVVGVVAAACFCLPVRGWVVAGACLQLLSNVLDSADGMLARAKGLGSRFGATLDLMLDRIGDLLLYGSTIVAYYNATGDARLAIAGLVGLSAFNLQVTLYYLVEQYRKAERTGMSGETRALASWAIVVCALAGRFDLLMWLMILEPIGNIVYRLWYFHHLPADPA
;
A
#
# COMPACT_ATOMS: atom_id res chain seq x y z
N MET A 1 29.30 -9.80 25.21
CA MET A 1 29.35 -8.33 25.09
C MET A 1 28.11 -7.88 24.32
N PRO A 2 27.26 -7.00 24.82
CA PRO A 2 26.14 -6.47 24.05
C PRO A 2 26.70 -5.66 22.87
N ARG A 3 26.31 -6.04 21.63
CA ARG A 3 26.66 -5.27 20.45
C ARG A 3 26.12 -3.84 20.63
N ARG A 4 26.98 -2.85 20.62
CA ARG A 4 26.56 -1.44 20.55
C ARG A 4 25.76 -1.27 19.25
N VAL A 5 24.45 -1.08 19.37
CA VAL A 5 23.58 -0.79 18.24
C VAL A 5 23.97 0.61 17.75
N ALA A 6 24.35 0.71 16.46
CA ALA A 6 24.67 2.01 15.87
C ALA A 6 23.46 2.97 15.95
N PRO A 7 23.67 4.28 16.09
CA PRO A 7 22.56 5.23 16.11
C PRO A 7 21.75 5.16 14.83
N PHE A 8 20.42 5.28 14.93
CA PHE A 8 19.52 5.24 13.79
C PHE A 8 19.73 6.48 12.90
N ASP A 9 20.12 6.25 11.63
CA ASP A 9 20.27 7.31 10.64
C ASP A 9 18.92 7.60 9.95
N TYR A 10 18.26 8.63 10.44
CA TYR A 10 16.97 9.10 9.93
C TYR A 10 17.02 9.53 8.46
N GLN A 11 18.07 10.26 8.06
CA GLN A 11 18.17 10.76 6.69
C GLN A 11 18.38 9.63 5.69
N HIS A 12 19.15 8.63 6.04
CA HIS A 12 19.38 7.46 5.21
C HIS A 12 18.10 6.63 5.07
N ALA A 13 17.34 6.42 6.15
CA ALA A 13 16.09 5.68 6.15
C ALA A 13 15.02 6.31 5.24
N VAL A 14 14.91 7.64 5.24
CA VAL A 14 13.93 8.36 4.40
C VAL A 14 14.31 8.33 2.92
N LYS A 15 15.61 8.34 2.59
CA LYS A 15 16.09 8.40 1.20
C LYS A 15 16.05 7.06 0.45
N GLN A 16 15.99 5.92 1.15
CA GLN A 16 15.97 4.60 0.53
C GLN A 16 14.62 4.32 -0.15
N GLY A 17 14.50 4.62 -1.43
CA GLY A 17 13.32 4.28 -2.22
C GLY A 17 13.59 4.48 -3.71
N HIS A 18 13.17 3.50 -4.52
CA HIS A 18 13.24 3.60 -5.98
C HIS A 18 12.20 4.60 -6.49
N GLN A 19 12.55 5.38 -7.50
CA GLN A 19 11.70 6.44 -8.03
C GLN A 19 11.61 6.38 -9.54
N LEU A 20 10.37 6.39 -10.06
CA LEU A 20 10.12 6.72 -11.46
C LEU A 20 10.24 8.24 -11.65
N PRO A 21 10.90 8.72 -12.73
CA PRO A 21 11.13 10.15 -12.95
C PRO A 21 9.83 10.97 -13.00
N VAL A 22 8.76 10.41 -13.58
CA VAL A 22 7.48 11.12 -13.79
C VAL A 22 6.66 11.24 -12.50
N LEU A 23 6.69 10.24 -11.62
CA LEU A 23 5.93 10.23 -10.36
C LEU A 23 6.74 10.78 -9.17
N ARG A 24 7.95 11.25 -9.39
CA ARG A 24 8.84 11.76 -8.34
C ARG A 24 8.23 12.88 -7.50
N TYR A 25 7.37 13.68 -8.10
CA TYR A 25 6.72 14.83 -7.44
C TYR A 25 5.40 14.46 -6.76
N LEU A 26 4.79 13.32 -7.11
CA LEU A 26 3.53 12.82 -6.53
C LEU A 26 3.74 11.65 -5.56
N ASN A 27 4.98 11.35 -5.19
CA ASN A 27 5.32 10.21 -4.34
C ASN A 27 4.95 10.49 -2.88
N VAL A 28 3.70 10.21 -2.52
CA VAL A 28 3.16 10.36 -1.17
C VAL A 28 3.93 9.51 -0.15
N ASP A 29 4.37 8.32 -0.54
CA ASP A 29 5.17 7.46 0.34
C ASP A 29 6.44 8.18 0.80
N ARG A 30 7.14 8.84 -0.12
CA ARG A 30 8.36 9.59 0.17
C ARG A 30 8.14 10.79 1.08
N PHE A 31 7.05 11.54 0.85
CA PHE A 31 6.84 12.81 1.53
C PHE A 31 6.05 12.69 2.83
N VAL A 32 5.25 11.63 2.98
CA VAL A 32 4.36 11.45 4.13
C VAL A 32 4.68 10.18 4.90
N HIS A 33 4.55 9.00 4.27
CA HIS A 33 4.65 7.74 5.01
C HIS A 33 6.07 7.51 5.55
N ARG A 34 7.10 7.71 4.75
CA ARG A 34 8.50 7.49 5.18
C ARG A 34 8.97 8.44 6.25
N PRO A 35 8.76 9.77 6.19
CA PRO A 35 9.12 10.65 7.29
C PRO A 35 8.42 10.28 8.59
N LEU A 36 7.11 10.02 8.55
CA LEU A 36 6.35 9.61 9.72
C LEU A 36 6.76 8.21 10.21
N GLY A 37 6.95 7.25 9.29
CA GLY A 37 7.47 5.92 9.62
C GLY A 37 8.84 5.97 10.27
N ALA A 38 9.73 6.85 9.80
CA ALA A 38 11.05 7.03 10.41
C ALA A 38 10.97 7.60 11.85
N LEU A 39 9.96 8.42 12.17
CA LEU A 39 9.69 8.85 13.56
C LEU A 39 9.25 7.65 14.42
N VAL A 40 8.36 6.80 13.89
CA VAL A 40 7.97 5.55 14.56
C VAL A 40 9.20 4.67 14.80
N VAL A 41 10.01 4.45 13.76
CA VAL A 41 11.26 3.66 13.89
C VAL A 41 12.19 4.24 14.95
N ARG A 42 12.40 5.55 14.95
CA ARG A 42 13.22 6.23 15.97
C ARG A 42 12.73 5.94 17.39
N ALA A 43 11.42 5.93 17.61
CA ALA A 43 10.82 5.65 18.92
C ALA A 43 10.99 4.18 19.33
N VAL A 44 10.81 3.22 18.39
CA VAL A 44 10.85 1.79 18.70
C VAL A 44 12.24 1.15 18.53
N TYR A 45 13.18 1.86 17.91
CA TYR A 45 14.53 1.34 17.65
C TYR A 45 15.28 0.85 18.90
N PRO A 46 15.27 1.59 20.05
CA PRO A 46 15.93 1.16 21.27
C PRO A 46 15.19 0.01 22.00
N THR A 47 13.98 -0.32 21.57
CA THR A 47 13.14 -1.34 22.20
C THR A 47 13.40 -2.74 21.64
N ARG A 48 12.77 -3.76 22.24
CA ARG A 48 12.78 -5.15 21.74
C ARG A 48 11.73 -5.43 20.68
N ILE A 49 11.00 -4.40 20.21
CA ILE A 49 9.99 -4.55 19.16
C ILE A 49 10.64 -5.04 17.88
N SER A 50 10.11 -6.10 17.31
CA SER A 50 10.55 -6.68 16.05
C SER A 50 9.82 -6.07 14.86
N PRO A 51 10.38 -6.09 13.63
CA PRO A 51 9.70 -5.65 12.43
C PRO A 51 8.35 -6.34 12.23
N ASN A 52 8.28 -7.67 12.37
CA ASN A 52 7.04 -8.43 12.20
C ASN A 52 5.92 -7.99 13.17
N GLN A 53 6.27 -7.54 14.38
CA GLN A 53 5.27 -6.99 15.31
C GLN A 53 4.67 -5.69 14.78
N ILE A 54 5.44 -4.86 14.10
CA ILE A 54 4.94 -3.65 13.45
C ILE A 54 4.08 -4.02 12.24
N THR A 55 4.48 -5.00 11.43
CA THR A 55 3.67 -5.52 10.32
C THR A 55 2.30 -6.02 10.82
N TYR A 56 2.25 -6.79 11.91
CA TYR A 56 0.98 -7.21 12.51
C TYR A 56 0.16 -6.02 13.03
N ALA A 57 0.79 -5.05 13.69
CA ALA A 57 0.11 -3.87 14.19
C ALA A 57 -0.49 -3.03 13.04
N SER A 58 0.27 -2.81 11.97
CA SER A 58 -0.18 -2.17 10.74
C SER A 58 -1.43 -2.86 10.17
N PHE A 59 -1.36 -4.18 10.01
CA PHE A 59 -2.47 -4.99 9.52
C PHE A 59 -3.72 -4.87 10.39
N VAL A 60 -3.60 -5.01 11.71
CA VAL A 60 -4.74 -4.89 12.64
C VAL A 60 -5.37 -3.50 12.55
N VAL A 61 -4.56 -2.44 12.49
CA VAL A 61 -5.06 -1.06 12.33
C VAL A 61 -5.79 -0.92 10.99
N GLY A 62 -5.27 -1.51 9.90
CA GLY A 62 -5.91 -1.53 8.59
C GLY A 62 -7.25 -2.29 8.58
N VAL A 63 -7.34 -3.42 9.28
CA VAL A 63 -8.61 -4.16 9.47
C VAL A 63 -9.66 -3.31 10.19
N VAL A 64 -9.25 -2.62 11.27
CA VAL A 64 -10.16 -1.72 12.00
C VAL A 64 -10.58 -0.54 11.12
N ALA A 65 -9.66 0.02 10.31
CA ALA A 65 -9.98 1.07 9.34
C ALA A 65 -11.03 0.59 8.33
N ALA A 66 -10.87 -0.61 7.76
CA ALA A 66 -11.82 -1.20 6.84
C ALA A 66 -13.20 -1.42 7.49
N ALA A 67 -13.24 -1.89 8.74
CA ALA A 67 -14.50 -2.03 9.49
C ALA A 67 -15.20 -0.68 9.71
N CYS A 68 -14.42 0.38 9.99
CA CYS A 68 -14.98 1.74 10.13
C CYS A 68 -15.63 2.24 8.82
N PHE A 69 -15.06 1.94 7.66
CA PHE A 69 -15.66 2.33 6.37
C PHE A 69 -17.00 1.62 6.09
N CYS A 70 -17.22 0.42 6.62
CA CYS A 70 -18.51 -0.27 6.48
C CYS A 70 -19.65 0.39 7.23
N LEU A 71 -19.38 1.28 8.18
CA LEU A 71 -20.40 1.94 9.00
C LEU A 71 -20.91 3.23 8.30
N PRO A 72 -22.25 3.40 8.12
CA PRO A 72 -22.80 4.50 7.31
C PRO A 72 -22.87 5.83 8.10
N VAL A 73 -21.92 6.09 8.98
CA VAL A 73 -21.86 7.30 9.82
C VAL A 73 -20.56 8.04 9.52
N ARG A 74 -20.67 9.35 9.19
CA ARG A 74 -19.52 10.18 8.80
C ARG A 74 -18.36 10.14 9.81
N GLY A 75 -18.66 10.08 11.10
CA GLY A 75 -17.62 9.98 12.13
C GLY A 75 -16.76 8.72 12.01
N TRP A 76 -17.37 7.58 11.68
CA TRP A 76 -16.65 6.32 11.45
C TRP A 76 -15.84 6.36 10.15
N VAL A 77 -16.36 6.99 9.10
CA VAL A 77 -15.59 7.17 7.85
C VAL A 77 -14.33 8.00 8.09
N VAL A 78 -14.43 9.08 8.88
CA VAL A 78 -13.27 9.90 9.25
C VAL A 78 -12.29 9.10 10.10
N ALA A 79 -12.79 8.36 11.09
CA ALA A 79 -11.95 7.48 11.91
C ALA A 79 -11.23 6.42 11.06
N GLY A 80 -11.94 5.77 10.13
CA GLY A 80 -11.39 4.82 9.16
C GLY A 80 -10.28 5.44 8.31
N ALA A 81 -10.49 6.66 7.81
CA ALA A 81 -9.49 7.38 7.01
C ALA A 81 -8.21 7.67 7.84
N CYS A 82 -8.35 8.13 9.08
CA CYS A 82 -7.20 8.36 9.97
C CYS A 82 -6.47 7.06 10.31
N LEU A 83 -7.20 5.98 10.59
CA LEU A 83 -6.62 4.67 10.88
C LEU A 83 -5.91 4.09 9.64
N GLN A 84 -6.46 4.28 8.44
CA GLN A 84 -5.79 3.84 7.21
C GLN A 84 -4.47 4.58 6.98
N LEU A 85 -4.42 5.88 7.23
CA LEU A 85 -3.17 6.64 7.18
C LEU A 85 -2.16 6.12 8.20
N LEU A 86 -2.59 5.82 9.41
CA LEU A 86 -1.74 5.24 10.46
C LEU A 86 -1.22 3.86 10.05
N SER A 87 -2.08 3.01 9.48
CA SER A 87 -1.69 1.69 8.94
C SER A 87 -0.58 1.84 7.90
N ASN A 88 -0.72 2.74 6.92
CA ASN A 88 0.29 2.98 5.90
C ASN A 88 1.63 3.47 6.48
N VAL A 89 1.59 4.28 7.52
CA VAL A 89 2.80 4.76 8.22
C VAL A 89 3.50 3.61 8.94
N LEU A 90 2.75 2.73 9.61
CA LEU A 90 3.29 1.55 10.30
C LEU A 90 3.89 0.56 9.30
N ASP A 91 3.21 0.30 8.18
CA ASP A 91 3.68 -0.53 7.08
C ASP A 91 5.03 0.00 6.53
N SER A 92 5.13 1.28 6.29
CA SER A 92 6.41 1.89 5.89
C SER A 92 7.50 1.74 6.96
N ALA A 93 7.13 1.74 8.24
CA ALA A 93 8.06 1.68 9.37
C ALA A 93 8.67 0.29 9.58
N ASP A 94 7.94 -0.81 9.33
CA ASP A 94 8.45 -2.16 9.59
C ASP A 94 9.63 -2.52 8.70
N GLY A 95 9.55 -2.23 7.39
CA GLY A 95 10.65 -2.40 6.46
C GLY A 95 11.85 -1.50 6.80
N MET A 96 11.62 -0.28 7.25
CA MET A 96 12.70 0.59 7.72
C MET A 96 13.36 0.03 9.00
N LEU A 97 12.57 -0.47 9.95
CA LEU A 97 13.08 -1.09 11.18
C LEU A 97 13.86 -2.38 10.88
N ALA A 98 13.36 -3.20 9.93
CA ALA A 98 14.04 -4.42 9.50
C ALA A 98 15.45 -4.12 8.96
N ARG A 99 15.56 -3.10 8.11
CA ARG A 99 16.85 -2.65 7.57
C ARG A 99 17.76 -2.05 8.65
N ALA A 100 17.21 -1.18 9.49
CA ALA A 100 17.98 -0.49 10.53
C ALA A 100 18.55 -1.45 11.59
N LYS A 101 17.79 -2.49 11.96
CA LYS A 101 18.22 -3.51 12.95
C LYS A 101 18.97 -4.70 12.32
N GLY A 102 19.03 -4.80 10.98
CA GLY A 102 19.59 -5.97 10.29
C GLY A 102 18.77 -7.25 10.53
N LEU A 103 17.46 -7.13 10.73
CA LEU A 103 16.53 -8.22 11.04
C LEU A 103 15.67 -8.64 9.83
N GLY A 104 16.05 -8.24 8.61
CA GLY A 104 15.37 -8.67 7.39
C GLY A 104 15.39 -10.19 7.23
N SER A 105 14.23 -10.79 6.94
CA SER A 105 14.10 -12.24 6.74
C SER A 105 13.15 -12.55 5.57
N ARG A 106 13.33 -13.74 4.96
CA ARG A 106 12.41 -14.23 3.91
C ARG A 106 10.99 -14.40 4.46
N PHE A 107 10.86 -14.90 5.68
CA PHE A 107 9.56 -15.04 6.35
C PHE A 107 8.90 -13.67 6.54
N GLY A 108 9.63 -12.65 7.05
CA GLY A 108 9.09 -11.31 7.24
C GLY A 108 8.60 -10.69 5.94
N ALA A 109 9.38 -10.82 4.85
CA ALA A 109 8.97 -10.31 3.54
C ALA A 109 7.73 -11.04 2.97
N THR A 110 7.60 -12.35 3.19
CA THR A 110 6.41 -13.10 2.77
C THR A 110 5.19 -12.74 3.62
N LEU A 111 5.38 -12.62 4.94
CA LEU A 111 4.32 -12.20 5.87
C LEU A 111 3.76 -10.83 5.48
N ASP A 112 4.63 -9.85 5.27
CA ASP A 112 4.30 -8.51 4.84
C ASP A 112 3.47 -8.53 3.55
N LEU A 113 3.97 -9.21 2.51
CA LEU A 113 3.26 -9.38 1.25
C LEU A 113 1.87 -9.99 1.41
N MET A 114 1.73 -11.04 2.23
CA MET A 114 0.44 -11.71 2.45
C MET A 114 -0.55 -10.81 3.20
N LEU A 115 -0.12 -10.18 4.28
CA LEU A 115 -0.96 -9.29 5.07
C LEU A 115 -1.38 -8.05 4.28
N ASP A 116 -0.50 -7.54 3.44
CA ASP A 116 -0.79 -6.51 2.46
C ASP A 116 -1.94 -6.91 1.52
N ARG A 117 -1.88 -8.10 0.92
CA ARG A 117 -2.94 -8.57 0.01
C ARG A 117 -4.28 -8.73 0.72
N ILE A 118 -4.28 -9.27 1.93
CA ILE A 118 -5.50 -9.38 2.74
C ILE A 118 -6.01 -7.99 3.12
N GLY A 119 -5.13 -7.09 3.53
CA GLY A 119 -5.45 -5.70 3.87
C GLY A 119 -6.07 -4.94 2.69
N ASP A 120 -5.49 -5.06 1.49
CA ASP A 120 -6.03 -4.47 0.28
C ASP A 120 -7.45 -4.99 -0.03
N LEU A 121 -7.67 -6.31 0.05
CA LEU A 121 -8.99 -6.92 -0.15
C LEU A 121 -10.03 -6.37 0.82
N LEU A 122 -9.69 -6.25 2.09
CA LEU A 122 -10.57 -5.73 3.13
C LEU A 122 -10.85 -4.24 2.92
N LEU A 123 -9.83 -3.45 2.63
CA LEU A 123 -9.95 -2.02 2.42
C LEU A 123 -10.82 -1.69 1.20
N TYR A 124 -10.52 -2.27 0.04
CA TYR A 124 -11.30 -2.06 -1.17
C TYR A 124 -12.72 -2.63 -1.05
N GLY A 125 -12.85 -3.82 -0.44
CA GLY A 125 -14.16 -4.43 -0.17
C GLY A 125 -15.02 -3.54 0.72
N SER A 126 -14.46 -2.96 1.78
CA SER A 126 -15.18 -2.06 2.67
C SER A 126 -15.66 -0.78 1.98
N THR A 127 -14.90 -0.24 1.01
CA THR A 127 -15.34 0.93 0.24
C THR A 127 -16.49 0.61 -0.71
N ILE A 128 -16.55 -0.61 -1.27
CA ILE A 128 -17.70 -1.08 -2.06
C ILE A 128 -18.94 -1.18 -1.18
N VAL A 129 -18.80 -1.74 0.03
CA VAL A 129 -19.90 -1.79 1.01
C VAL A 129 -20.34 -0.39 1.40
N ALA A 130 -19.41 0.52 1.67
CA ALA A 130 -19.71 1.92 2.00
C ALA A 130 -20.49 2.61 0.88
N TYR A 131 -20.06 2.42 -0.38
CA TYR A 131 -20.77 2.92 -1.55
C TYR A 131 -22.21 2.39 -1.65
N TYR A 132 -22.36 1.07 -1.55
CA TYR A 132 -23.68 0.44 -1.61
C TYR A 132 -24.60 0.91 -0.49
N ASN A 133 -24.11 1.00 0.74
CA ASN A 133 -24.88 1.51 1.88
C ASN A 133 -25.30 2.98 1.71
N ALA A 134 -24.49 3.78 1.02
CA ALA A 134 -24.77 5.20 0.79
C ALA A 134 -25.75 5.45 -0.35
N THR A 135 -25.77 4.59 -1.39
CA THR A 135 -26.47 4.87 -2.65
C THR A 135 -27.56 3.86 -3.00
N GLY A 136 -27.45 2.63 -2.50
CA GLY A 136 -28.28 1.50 -2.93
C GLY A 136 -28.00 1.01 -4.35
N ASP A 137 -27.00 1.57 -5.06
CA ASP A 137 -26.68 1.21 -6.44
C ASP A 137 -25.83 -0.07 -6.51
N ALA A 138 -26.52 -1.19 -6.71
CA ALA A 138 -25.89 -2.49 -6.87
C ALA A 138 -25.04 -2.60 -8.15
N ARG A 139 -25.37 -1.86 -9.22
CA ARG A 139 -24.68 -1.97 -10.51
C ARG A 139 -23.23 -1.50 -10.40
N LEU A 140 -23.04 -0.31 -9.85
CA LEU A 140 -21.67 0.22 -9.67
C LEU A 140 -20.93 -0.50 -8.54
N ALA A 141 -21.63 -1.03 -7.51
CA ALA A 141 -21.02 -1.90 -6.50
C ALA A 141 -20.48 -3.21 -7.12
N ILE A 142 -21.25 -3.86 -8.02
CA ILE A 142 -20.79 -5.05 -8.77
C ILE A 142 -19.60 -4.68 -9.67
N ALA A 143 -19.64 -3.55 -10.37
CA ALA A 143 -18.50 -3.07 -11.15
C ALA A 143 -17.25 -2.83 -10.27
N GLY A 144 -17.45 -2.37 -9.02
CA GLY A 144 -16.37 -2.27 -8.02
C GLY A 144 -15.71 -3.61 -7.68
N LEU A 145 -16.47 -4.72 -7.65
CA LEU A 145 -15.90 -6.07 -7.49
C LEU A 145 -15.04 -6.48 -8.68
N VAL A 146 -15.41 -6.07 -9.90
CA VAL A 146 -14.56 -6.26 -11.09
C VAL A 146 -13.27 -5.46 -10.95
N GLY A 147 -13.35 -4.21 -10.50
CA GLY A 147 -12.20 -3.36 -10.21
C GLY A 147 -11.26 -3.98 -9.17
N LEU A 148 -11.82 -4.52 -8.07
CA LEU A 148 -11.06 -5.23 -7.04
C LEU A 148 -10.33 -6.47 -7.62
N SER A 149 -10.99 -7.23 -8.49
CA SER A 149 -10.39 -8.37 -9.17
C SER A 149 -9.27 -7.94 -10.12
N ALA A 150 -9.46 -6.87 -10.88
CA ALA A 150 -8.46 -6.28 -11.75
C ALA A 150 -7.24 -5.75 -10.96
N PHE A 151 -7.47 -5.12 -9.80
CA PHE A 151 -6.40 -4.70 -8.90
C PHE A 151 -5.53 -5.87 -8.42
N ASN A 152 -6.15 -6.98 -8.00
CA ASN A 152 -5.39 -8.17 -7.61
C ASN A 152 -4.62 -8.80 -8.78
N LEU A 153 -5.22 -8.82 -9.97
CA LEU A 153 -4.55 -9.29 -11.19
C LEU A 153 -3.34 -8.40 -11.55
N GLN A 154 -3.50 -7.09 -11.52
CA GLN A 154 -2.43 -6.12 -11.76
C GLN A 154 -1.22 -6.36 -10.84
N VAL A 155 -1.47 -6.58 -9.56
CA VAL A 155 -0.41 -6.84 -8.58
C VAL A 155 0.25 -8.19 -8.82
N THR A 156 -0.53 -9.23 -9.12
CA THR A 156 -0.01 -10.56 -9.46
C THR A 156 0.88 -10.50 -10.70
N LEU A 157 0.44 -9.82 -11.75
CA LEU A 157 1.23 -9.60 -12.96
C LEU A 157 2.54 -8.86 -12.67
N TYR A 158 2.50 -7.87 -11.76
CA TYR A 158 3.73 -7.18 -11.35
C TYR A 158 4.76 -8.15 -10.76
N TYR A 159 4.38 -8.98 -9.80
CA TYR A 159 5.30 -9.94 -9.19
C TYR A 159 5.78 -11.02 -10.16
N LEU A 160 4.92 -11.53 -11.01
CA LEU A 160 5.32 -12.49 -12.06
C LEU A 160 6.39 -11.89 -12.96
N VAL A 161 6.19 -10.67 -13.40
CA VAL A 161 7.10 -9.99 -14.30
C VAL A 161 8.42 -9.66 -13.61
N GLU A 162 8.41 -9.20 -12.36
CA GLU A 162 9.62 -8.94 -11.58
C GLU A 162 10.43 -10.22 -11.37
N GLN A 163 9.75 -11.37 -11.23
CA GLN A 163 10.41 -12.69 -11.11
C GLN A 163 11.12 -13.11 -12.40
N TYR A 164 10.54 -12.84 -13.57
CA TYR A 164 11.12 -13.15 -14.86
C TYR A 164 12.24 -12.17 -15.28
N ARG A 165 12.20 -10.95 -14.78
CA ARG A 165 13.19 -9.89 -15.06
C ARG A 165 14.05 -9.57 -13.86
N LYS A 166 15.16 -10.27 -13.69
CA LYS A 166 16.17 -9.99 -12.66
C LYS A 166 16.85 -8.61 -12.79
N ALA A 167 16.62 -7.84 -13.85
CA ALA A 167 17.46 -6.70 -14.21
C ALA A 167 16.81 -5.31 -14.06
N GLU A 168 15.50 -5.13 -14.18
CA GLU A 168 14.88 -3.80 -14.10
C GLU A 168 13.67 -3.80 -13.13
N ARG A 169 13.90 -3.31 -11.94
CA ARG A 169 12.80 -3.00 -11.00
C ARG A 169 12.01 -1.82 -11.57
N THR A 170 10.93 -2.10 -12.27
CA THR A 170 9.94 -1.06 -12.57
C THR A 170 9.21 -0.74 -11.27
N GLY A 171 9.66 0.28 -10.55
CA GLY A 171 9.17 0.68 -9.22
C GLY A 171 7.72 1.17 -9.15
N MET A 172 6.88 0.77 -10.11
CA MET A 172 5.50 1.26 -10.23
C MET A 172 4.51 0.71 -9.19
N SER A 173 4.75 -0.47 -8.60
CA SER A 173 3.72 -1.09 -7.75
C SER A 173 3.55 -0.44 -6.38
N GLY A 174 4.63 -0.03 -5.74
CA GLY A 174 4.55 0.63 -4.43
C GLY A 174 3.97 2.04 -4.53
N GLU A 175 4.27 2.76 -5.61
CA GLU A 175 3.79 4.13 -5.80
C GLU A 175 2.30 4.17 -6.15
N THR A 176 1.83 3.29 -7.03
CA THR A 176 0.40 3.21 -7.39
C THR A 176 -0.45 2.76 -6.21
N ARG A 177 0.03 1.85 -5.37
CA ARG A 177 -0.66 1.40 -4.17
C ARG A 177 -0.82 2.54 -3.16
N ALA A 178 0.23 3.31 -2.92
CA ALA A 178 0.17 4.47 -2.03
C ALA A 178 -0.82 5.52 -2.55
N LEU A 179 -0.81 5.83 -3.85
CA LEU A 179 -1.78 6.75 -4.46
C LEU A 179 -3.22 6.24 -4.36
N ALA A 180 -3.45 4.95 -4.60
CA ALA A 180 -4.78 4.33 -4.46
C ALA A 180 -5.30 4.43 -3.02
N SER A 181 -4.45 4.14 -2.03
CA SER A 181 -4.82 4.27 -0.61
C SER A 181 -5.17 5.72 -0.25
N TRP A 182 -4.44 6.71 -0.77
CA TRP A 182 -4.76 8.12 -0.58
C TRP A 182 -6.05 8.53 -1.30
N ALA A 183 -6.30 8.01 -2.51
CA ALA A 183 -7.55 8.25 -3.22
C ALA A 183 -8.75 7.77 -2.38
N ILE A 184 -8.65 6.60 -1.72
CA ILE A 184 -9.66 6.08 -0.80
C ILE A 184 -9.89 7.08 0.33
N VAL A 185 -8.83 7.52 1.01
CA VAL A 185 -8.92 8.47 2.14
C VAL A 185 -9.57 9.79 1.70
N VAL A 186 -9.10 10.39 0.59
CA VAL A 186 -9.60 11.68 0.10
C VAL A 186 -11.06 11.56 -0.34
N CYS A 187 -11.41 10.54 -1.13
CA CYS A 187 -12.78 10.34 -1.60
C CYS A 187 -13.74 10.03 -0.44
N ALA A 188 -13.30 9.24 0.55
CA ALA A 188 -14.09 8.95 1.73
C ALA A 188 -14.34 10.21 2.57
N LEU A 189 -13.33 11.04 2.81
CA LEU A 189 -13.48 12.31 3.53
C LEU A 189 -14.36 13.32 2.77
N ALA A 190 -14.29 13.32 1.44
CA ALA A 190 -15.15 14.14 0.58
C ALA A 190 -16.58 13.58 0.43
N GLY A 191 -16.85 12.36 0.90
CA GLY A 191 -18.12 11.67 0.68
C GLY A 191 -18.38 11.25 -0.78
N ARG A 192 -17.32 11.16 -1.58
CA ARG A 192 -17.38 10.87 -3.03
C ARG A 192 -17.00 9.41 -3.31
N PHE A 193 -17.76 8.48 -2.72
CA PHE A 193 -17.56 7.05 -2.98
C PHE A 193 -17.87 6.66 -4.44
N ASP A 194 -18.72 7.43 -5.14
CA ASP A 194 -18.97 7.29 -6.57
C ASP A 194 -17.68 7.44 -7.40
N LEU A 195 -16.94 8.52 -7.16
CA LEU A 195 -15.65 8.77 -7.81
C LEU A 195 -14.63 7.67 -7.47
N LEU A 196 -14.63 7.22 -6.22
CA LEU A 196 -13.74 6.14 -5.77
C LEU A 196 -14.00 4.84 -6.53
N MET A 197 -15.30 4.46 -6.74
CA MET A 197 -15.65 3.27 -7.52
C MET A 197 -15.09 3.35 -8.94
N TRP A 198 -15.23 4.50 -9.61
CA TRP A 198 -14.65 4.69 -10.95
C TRP A 198 -13.13 4.60 -10.96
N LEU A 199 -12.45 5.19 -9.99
CA LEU A 199 -11.00 5.10 -9.86
C LEU A 199 -10.55 3.65 -9.64
N MET A 200 -11.25 2.89 -8.79
CA MET A 200 -10.97 1.47 -8.52
C MET A 200 -11.15 0.57 -9.75
N ILE A 201 -11.97 0.97 -10.72
CA ILE A 201 -12.17 0.22 -11.96
C ILE A 201 -11.14 0.63 -13.01
N LEU A 202 -10.99 1.93 -13.24
CA LEU A 202 -10.21 2.45 -14.37
C LEU A 202 -8.69 2.35 -14.14
N GLU A 203 -8.21 2.59 -12.91
CA GLU A 203 -6.79 2.56 -12.60
C GLU A 203 -6.17 1.17 -12.82
N PRO A 204 -6.71 0.06 -12.26
CA PRO A 204 -6.13 -1.26 -12.47
C PRO A 204 -6.22 -1.73 -13.92
N ILE A 205 -7.32 -1.45 -14.60
CA ILE A 205 -7.48 -1.81 -16.01
C ILE A 205 -6.46 -1.05 -16.87
N GLY A 206 -6.32 0.25 -16.66
CA GLY A 206 -5.34 1.08 -17.35
C GLY A 206 -3.90 0.59 -17.13
N ASN A 207 -3.56 0.21 -15.90
CA ASN A 207 -2.24 -0.36 -15.59
C ASN A 207 -2.00 -1.73 -16.23
N ILE A 208 -2.99 -2.61 -16.28
CA ILE A 208 -2.88 -3.90 -16.97
C ILE A 208 -2.60 -3.67 -18.46
N VAL A 209 -3.40 -2.81 -19.10
CA VAL A 209 -3.24 -2.47 -20.54
C VAL A 209 -1.85 -1.87 -20.80
N TYR A 210 -1.45 -0.90 -19.98
CA TYR A 210 -0.12 -0.27 -20.11
C TYR A 210 1.01 -1.29 -19.96
N ARG A 211 0.92 -2.22 -19.01
CA ARG A 211 1.94 -3.26 -18.80
C ARG A 211 2.00 -4.23 -19.96
N LEU A 212 0.85 -4.71 -20.46
CA LEU A 212 0.80 -5.57 -21.64
C LEU A 212 1.40 -4.89 -22.86
N TRP A 213 1.07 -3.61 -23.08
CA TRP A 213 1.67 -2.81 -24.13
C TRP A 213 3.19 -2.67 -23.96
N TYR A 214 3.64 -2.33 -22.77
CA TYR A 214 5.06 -2.19 -22.45
C TYR A 214 5.83 -3.50 -22.72
N PHE A 215 5.29 -4.65 -22.27
CA PHE A 215 5.92 -5.94 -22.50
C PHE A 215 5.98 -6.31 -23.98
N HIS A 216 4.95 -6.02 -24.74
CA HIS A 216 4.93 -6.29 -26.18
C HIS A 216 6.04 -5.53 -26.93
N HIS A 217 6.44 -4.36 -26.45
CA HIS A 217 7.45 -3.51 -27.09
C HIS A 217 8.86 -3.65 -26.52
N LEU A 218 9.07 -4.60 -25.61
CA LEU A 218 10.42 -4.87 -25.11
C LEU A 218 11.26 -5.60 -26.17
N PRO A 219 12.55 -5.23 -26.31
CA PRO A 219 13.45 -6.01 -27.17
C PRO A 219 13.49 -7.46 -26.67
N ALA A 220 13.52 -8.42 -27.60
CA ALA A 220 13.71 -9.83 -27.27
C ALA A 220 15.01 -10.00 -26.46
N ASP A 221 14.99 -10.86 -25.45
CA ASP A 221 16.21 -11.17 -24.69
C ASP A 221 17.31 -11.60 -25.66
N PRO A 222 18.53 -11.05 -25.52
CA PRO A 222 19.64 -11.56 -26.27
C PRO A 222 19.84 -13.06 -25.91
N ALA A 223 19.81 -13.90 -26.91
CA ALA A 223 19.97 -15.35 -26.79
C ALA A 223 21.33 -15.75 -26.17
#